data_2001584d244e6144582c3837a9452287
#
_entry.id   2001584d244e6144582c3837a9452287
#
_cell.length_a   1.000
_cell.length_b   1.000
_cell.length_c   1.000
_cell.angle_alpha   90.00
_cell.angle_beta   90.00
_cell.angle_gamma   90.00
#
_symmetry.space_group_name_H-M   'P 1'
#
loop_
_entity.id
_entity.type
_entity.pdbx_description
1 polymer ?
#
loop_
_entity_poly.entity_id
_entity_poly.type
_entity_poly.pdbx_seq_one_letter_code
_entity_poly.pdbx_strand_id
1 'polypeptide(L)'
;MYHEIFAKGIEIVKKIEETQEDALQKAAALIADAYASGHHFFVSGSGHSHTVAEEFYGRAGGLAFIIPILTSELTLTEHPTKSSYIENLSGYADILGKLYRISEGEVVLIASNSGRNAYPVELALYAKEHGAKVIAIT
;
A
#
# COMPACT_ATOMS: atom_id res chain seq x y z
N MET A 1 -21.35 -21.46 14.20
CA MET A 1 -20.20 -21.32 13.26
C MET A 1 -20.20 -20.00 12.48
N TYR A 2 -21.17 -19.66 11.59
CA TYR A 2 -21.08 -18.38 10.85
C TYR A 2 -21.23 -17.15 11.75
N HIS A 3 -22.08 -17.17 12.76
CA HIS A 3 -22.19 -16.09 13.74
C HIS A 3 -20.87 -15.77 14.46
N GLU A 4 -20.06 -16.79 14.74
CA GLU A 4 -18.75 -16.64 15.39
C GLU A 4 -17.76 -15.93 14.47
N ILE A 5 -17.83 -16.19 13.16
CA ILE A 5 -17.02 -15.51 12.15
C ILE A 5 -17.35 -14.01 12.11
N PHE A 6 -18.66 -13.67 12.08
CA PHE A 6 -19.09 -12.27 12.12
C PHE A 6 -18.69 -11.59 13.44
N ALA A 7 -18.89 -12.27 14.59
CA ALA A 7 -18.48 -11.74 15.87
C ALA A 7 -16.97 -11.46 15.93
N LYS A 8 -16.14 -12.36 15.38
CA LYS A 8 -14.70 -12.19 15.30
C LYS A 8 -14.30 -11.03 14.38
N GLY A 9 -14.97 -10.87 13.25
CA GLY A 9 -14.76 -9.72 12.36
C GLY A 9 -15.07 -8.38 13.06
N ILE A 10 -16.19 -8.30 13.78
CA ILE A 10 -16.55 -7.11 14.54
C ILE A 10 -15.53 -6.82 15.66
N GLU A 11 -15.05 -7.85 16.35
CA GLU A 11 -13.99 -7.72 17.37
C GLU A 11 -12.71 -7.11 16.79
N ILE A 12 -12.28 -7.57 15.60
CA ILE A 12 -11.10 -7.05 14.93
C ILE A 12 -11.30 -5.56 14.57
N VAL A 13 -12.46 -5.20 14.00
CA VAL A 13 -12.76 -3.80 13.66
C VAL A 13 -12.72 -2.90 14.89
N LYS A 14 -13.34 -3.33 16.00
CA LYS A 14 -13.28 -2.58 17.26
C LYS A 14 -11.86 -2.44 17.80
N LYS A 15 -11.06 -3.49 17.71
CA LYS A 15 -9.65 -3.42 18.10
C LYS A 15 -8.86 -2.42 17.28
N ILE A 16 -9.11 -2.34 15.96
CA ILE A 16 -8.49 -1.32 15.09
C ILE A 16 -8.91 0.07 15.56
N GLU A 17 -10.20 0.31 15.77
CA GLU A 17 -10.73 1.58 16.29
C GLU A 17 -10.04 2.00 17.60
N GLU A 18 -9.90 1.08 18.55
CA GLU A 18 -9.32 1.34 19.87
C GLU A 18 -7.80 1.55 19.86
N THR A 19 -7.07 0.94 18.89
CA THR A 19 -5.60 0.87 18.97
C THR A 19 -4.87 1.61 17.84
N GLN A 20 -5.56 1.99 16.75
CA GLN A 20 -4.90 2.55 15.57
C GLN A 20 -5.22 4.03 15.32
N GLU A 21 -5.92 4.71 16.22
CA GLU A 21 -6.31 6.12 16.03
C GLU A 21 -5.11 7.01 15.72
N ASP A 22 -4.06 6.95 16.54
CA ASP A 22 -2.84 7.75 16.35
C ASP A 22 -2.15 7.45 15.01
N ALA A 23 -2.09 6.19 14.60
CA ALA A 23 -1.48 5.79 13.34
C ALA A 23 -2.29 6.30 12.14
N LEU A 24 -3.61 6.22 12.21
CA LEU A 24 -4.53 6.72 11.19
C LEU A 24 -4.44 8.24 11.05
N GLN A 25 -4.41 8.97 12.18
CA GLN A 25 -4.26 10.43 12.19
C GLN A 25 -2.92 10.86 11.57
N LYS A 26 -1.82 10.19 11.92
CA LYS A 26 -0.50 10.45 11.34
C LYS A 26 -0.48 10.16 9.83
N ALA A 27 -1.06 9.04 9.40
CA ALA A 27 -1.15 8.69 7.99
C ALA A 27 -1.95 9.73 7.21
N ALA A 28 -3.11 10.15 7.73
CA ALA A 28 -3.95 11.18 7.11
C ALA A 28 -3.21 12.52 7.00
N ALA A 29 -2.48 12.93 8.04
CA ALA A 29 -1.67 14.15 8.01
C ALA A 29 -0.57 14.09 6.94
N LEU A 30 0.18 12.98 6.87
CA LEU A 30 1.22 12.79 5.85
C LEU A 30 0.66 12.90 4.42
N ILE A 31 -0.50 12.31 4.16
CA ILE A 31 -1.15 12.36 2.84
C ILE A 31 -1.61 13.79 2.53
N ALA A 32 -2.23 14.48 3.50
CA ALA A 32 -2.68 15.86 3.33
C ALA A 32 -1.52 16.83 3.09
N ASP A 33 -0.42 16.69 3.84
CA ASP A 33 0.78 17.50 3.69
C ASP A 33 1.47 17.28 2.34
N ALA A 34 1.54 16.05 1.86
CA ALA A 34 2.06 15.73 0.54
C ALA A 34 1.24 16.45 -0.55
N TYR A 35 -0.09 16.34 -0.49
CA TYR A 35 -0.97 17.03 -1.42
C TYR A 35 -0.78 18.56 -1.37
N ALA A 36 -0.78 19.15 -0.17
CA ALA A 36 -0.63 20.61 0.01
C ALA A 36 0.72 21.12 -0.51
N SER A 37 1.75 20.25 -0.50
CA SER A 37 3.11 20.57 -0.97
C SER A 37 3.34 20.22 -2.45
N GLY A 38 2.32 19.73 -3.16
CA GLY A 38 2.41 19.37 -4.58
C GLY A 38 3.11 18.02 -4.85
N HIS A 39 3.24 17.17 -3.82
CA HIS A 39 3.75 15.82 -3.93
C HIS A 39 2.64 14.79 -4.21
N HIS A 40 3.03 13.58 -4.58
CA HIS A 40 2.11 12.50 -4.89
C HIS A 40 1.93 11.54 -3.70
N PHE A 41 0.81 10.83 -3.75
CA PHE A 41 0.51 9.72 -2.87
C PHE A 41 0.46 8.43 -3.68
N PHE A 42 1.47 7.58 -3.50
CA PHE A 42 1.55 6.27 -4.14
C PHE A 42 0.88 5.21 -3.27
N VAL A 43 0.17 4.28 -3.89
CA VAL A 43 -0.44 3.15 -3.20
C VAL A 43 -0.06 1.85 -3.90
N SER A 44 0.40 0.87 -3.15
CA SER A 44 0.90 -0.39 -3.68
C SER A 44 0.51 -1.59 -2.81
N GLY A 45 0.47 -2.75 -3.46
CA GLY A 45 0.33 -4.06 -2.87
C GLY A 45 0.58 -5.14 -3.91
N SER A 46 0.82 -6.38 -3.47
CA SER A 46 0.97 -7.54 -4.34
C SER A 46 -0.06 -8.64 -4.02
N GLY A 47 -0.31 -9.52 -4.96
CA GLY A 47 -1.35 -10.54 -4.81
C GLY A 47 -2.71 -9.89 -4.50
N HIS A 48 -3.47 -10.42 -3.54
CA HIS A 48 -4.75 -9.82 -3.15
C HIS A 48 -4.61 -8.42 -2.52
N SER A 49 -3.46 -8.08 -1.96
CA SER A 49 -3.23 -6.76 -1.37
C SER A 49 -3.22 -5.63 -2.42
N HIS A 50 -3.10 -5.93 -3.74
CA HIS A 50 -3.22 -4.91 -4.79
C HIS A 50 -4.60 -4.24 -4.82
N THR A 51 -5.65 -4.93 -4.35
CA THR A 51 -7.00 -4.37 -4.29
C THR A 51 -7.11 -3.15 -3.38
N VAL A 52 -6.19 -2.99 -2.42
CA VAL A 52 -6.10 -1.75 -1.62
C VAL A 52 -5.74 -0.56 -2.52
N ALA A 53 -4.81 -0.73 -3.46
CA ALA A 53 -4.46 0.33 -4.40
C ALA A 53 -5.62 0.63 -5.37
N GLU A 54 -6.34 -0.39 -5.84
CA GLU A 54 -7.53 -0.22 -6.68
C GLU A 54 -8.64 0.51 -5.93
N GLU A 55 -8.82 0.24 -4.63
CA GLU A 55 -9.85 0.86 -3.80
C GLU A 55 -9.58 2.36 -3.56
N PHE A 56 -8.33 2.78 -3.53
CA PHE A 56 -7.97 4.20 -3.47
C PHE A 56 -8.08 4.90 -4.83
N TYR A 57 -7.86 4.18 -5.94
CA TYR A 57 -7.75 4.72 -7.28
C TYR A 57 -9.03 4.51 -8.10
N GLY A 58 -9.36 5.49 -8.94
CA GLY A 58 -10.41 5.34 -9.95
C GLY A 58 -11.85 5.32 -9.43
N ARG A 59 -12.08 5.73 -8.18
CA ARG A 59 -13.40 5.81 -7.57
C ARG A 59 -14.07 7.16 -7.76
N ALA A 60 -15.38 7.15 -7.94
CA ALA A 60 -16.18 8.37 -7.82
C ALA A 60 -16.04 8.93 -6.38
N GLY A 61 -15.62 10.19 -6.27
CA GLY A 61 -15.35 10.83 -4.97
C GLY A 61 -14.04 10.43 -4.29
N GLY A 62 -13.17 9.68 -4.97
CA GLY A 62 -11.82 9.36 -4.50
C GLY A 62 -10.86 10.55 -4.62
N LEU A 63 -9.66 10.37 -4.09
CA LEU A 63 -8.60 11.38 -4.13
C LEU A 63 -7.92 11.38 -5.52
N ALA A 64 -7.99 12.50 -6.24
CA ALA A 64 -7.52 12.59 -7.63
C ALA A 64 -5.98 12.58 -7.80
N PHE A 65 -5.22 12.80 -6.74
CA PHE A 65 -3.75 12.88 -6.77
C PHE A 65 -3.04 11.56 -6.43
N ILE A 66 -3.78 10.46 -6.34
CA ILE A 66 -3.23 9.13 -6.06
C ILE A 66 -2.62 8.54 -7.31
N ILE A 67 -1.46 7.94 -7.16
CA ILE A 67 -0.79 7.14 -8.19
C ILE A 67 -0.72 5.69 -7.72
N PRO A 68 -1.52 4.79 -8.29
CA PRO A 68 -1.45 3.39 -7.93
C PRO A 68 -0.24 2.73 -8.61
N ILE A 69 0.50 1.92 -7.88
CA ILE A 69 1.52 1.03 -8.43
C ILE A 69 0.85 -0.31 -8.73
N LEU A 70 0.19 -0.39 -9.89
CA LEU A 70 -0.61 -1.52 -10.34
C LEU A 70 -0.03 -2.07 -11.65
N THR A 71 1.06 -2.83 -11.55
CA THR A 71 1.58 -3.57 -12.70
C THR A 71 0.93 -4.94 -12.77
N SER A 72 0.73 -5.48 -13.97
CA SER A 72 0.10 -6.79 -14.17
C SER A 72 0.83 -7.93 -13.45
N GLU A 73 2.14 -7.75 -13.21
CA GLU A 73 2.99 -8.70 -12.50
C GLU A 73 2.63 -8.84 -11.02
N LEU A 74 2.14 -7.77 -10.40
CA LEU A 74 1.75 -7.75 -8.99
C LEU A 74 0.28 -8.11 -8.76
N THR A 75 -0.55 -8.10 -9.82
CA THR A 75 -1.98 -8.40 -9.74
C THR A 75 -2.27 -9.88 -9.99
N LEU A 76 -3.51 -10.29 -9.77
CA LEU A 76 -3.98 -11.66 -10.01
C LEU A 76 -4.63 -11.84 -11.38
N THR A 77 -4.67 -10.80 -12.22
CA THR A 77 -5.48 -10.74 -13.44
C THR A 77 -5.06 -11.71 -14.53
N GLU A 78 -3.75 -11.96 -14.68
CA GLU A 78 -3.26 -12.86 -15.74
C GLU A 78 -3.08 -14.30 -15.23
N HIS A 79 -2.44 -14.47 -14.08
CA HIS A 79 -2.22 -15.77 -13.48
C HIS A 79 -2.07 -15.67 -11.97
N PRO A 80 -2.84 -16.42 -11.17
CA PRO A 80 -2.91 -16.23 -9.72
C PRO A 80 -1.58 -16.50 -8.99
N THR A 81 -0.70 -17.35 -9.52
CA THR A 81 0.60 -17.64 -8.91
C THR A 81 1.73 -16.76 -9.42
N LYS A 82 1.54 -15.99 -10.49
CA LYS A 82 2.58 -15.10 -11.04
C LYS A 82 3.00 -14.05 -10.00
N SER A 83 2.04 -13.40 -9.37
CA SER A 83 2.32 -12.38 -8.35
C SER A 83 3.13 -12.94 -7.18
N SER A 84 2.90 -14.19 -6.77
CA SER A 84 3.67 -14.83 -5.68
C SER A 84 5.14 -15.05 -6.06
N TYR A 85 5.45 -15.31 -7.30
CA TYR A 85 6.85 -15.39 -7.75
C TYR A 85 7.49 -14.01 -7.82
N ILE A 86 6.78 -13.04 -8.39
CA ILE A 86 7.30 -11.68 -8.57
C ILE A 86 7.49 -10.95 -7.23
N GLU A 87 6.57 -11.09 -6.29
CA GLU A 87 6.71 -10.47 -4.97
C GLU A 87 7.89 -10.98 -4.15
N ASN A 88 8.42 -12.17 -4.50
CA ASN A 88 9.63 -12.74 -3.90
C ASN A 88 10.91 -12.45 -4.71
N LEU A 89 10.79 -11.79 -5.86
CA LEU A 89 11.93 -11.43 -6.69
C LEU A 89 12.60 -10.17 -6.15
N SER A 90 13.85 -10.30 -5.71
CA SER A 90 14.66 -9.16 -5.26
C SER A 90 14.99 -8.20 -6.42
N GLY A 91 14.97 -6.90 -6.14
CA GLY A 91 15.27 -5.83 -7.10
C GLY A 91 14.08 -5.39 -7.95
N TYR A 92 12.92 -6.06 -7.89
CA TYR A 92 11.75 -5.64 -8.64
C TYR A 92 11.18 -4.30 -8.13
N ALA A 93 11.23 -4.10 -6.82
CA ALA A 93 10.82 -2.85 -6.19
C ALA A 93 11.67 -1.64 -6.65
N ASP A 94 12.97 -1.82 -6.82
CA ASP A 94 13.90 -0.81 -7.35
C ASP A 94 13.51 -0.37 -8.76
N ILE A 95 13.13 -1.31 -9.61
CA ILE A 95 12.67 -1.02 -10.98
C ILE A 95 11.43 -0.14 -10.93
N LEU A 96 10.45 -0.51 -10.10
CA LEU A 96 9.21 0.26 -9.97
C LEU A 96 9.44 1.61 -9.29
N GLY A 97 10.27 1.67 -8.25
CA GLY A 97 10.62 2.94 -7.60
C GLY A 97 11.21 3.95 -8.58
N LYS A 98 12.11 3.51 -9.47
CA LYS A 98 12.69 4.32 -10.55
C LYS A 98 11.66 4.70 -11.62
N LEU A 99 10.82 3.75 -12.03
CA LEU A 99 9.79 3.96 -13.05
C LEU A 99 8.76 5.01 -12.59
N TYR A 100 8.30 4.90 -11.35
CA TYR A 100 7.36 5.82 -10.76
C TYR A 100 8.01 7.10 -10.19
N ARG A 101 9.34 7.19 -10.23
CA ARG A 101 10.14 8.35 -9.77
C ARG A 101 9.87 8.72 -8.32
N ILE A 102 9.72 7.70 -7.46
CA ILE A 102 9.51 7.91 -6.03
C ILE A 102 10.71 8.67 -5.46
N SER A 103 10.46 9.82 -4.83
CA SER A 103 11.50 10.75 -4.39
C SER A 103 11.11 11.47 -3.10
N GLU A 104 11.94 12.42 -2.67
CA GLU A 104 11.72 13.21 -1.47
C GLU A 104 10.37 13.94 -1.47
N GLY A 105 9.70 13.93 -0.31
CA GLY A 105 8.39 14.56 -0.12
C GLY A 105 7.19 13.71 -0.49
N GLU A 106 7.39 12.67 -1.30
CA GLU A 106 6.32 11.72 -1.68
C GLU A 106 5.86 10.87 -0.49
N VAL A 107 4.64 10.34 -0.57
CA VAL A 107 4.10 9.37 0.39
C VAL A 107 3.81 8.06 -0.33
N VAL A 108 4.24 6.93 0.23
CA VAL A 108 4.02 5.59 -0.32
C VAL A 108 3.28 4.74 0.71
N LEU A 109 2.05 4.34 0.41
CA LEU A 109 1.31 3.36 1.19
C LEU A 109 1.55 1.97 0.59
N ILE A 110 1.95 1.03 1.43
CA ILE A 110 2.23 -0.35 1.05
C ILE A 110 1.33 -1.28 1.86
N ALA A 111 0.45 -2.01 1.17
CA ALA A 111 -0.38 -3.03 1.78
C ALA A 111 0.25 -4.41 1.59
N SER A 112 0.43 -5.15 2.67
CA SER A 112 0.98 -6.51 2.63
C SER A 112 0.55 -7.31 3.85
N ASN A 113 -0.28 -8.33 3.67
CA ASN A 113 -0.76 -9.17 4.77
C ASN A 113 0.37 -9.88 5.55
N SER A 114 1.47 -10.24 4.89
CA SER A 114 2.62 -10.89 5.52
C SER A 114 3.72 -9.93 5.97
N GLY A 115 3.85 -8.79 5.29
CA GLY A 115 4.88 -7.78 5.55
C GLY A 115 6.33 -8.26 5.37
N ARG A 116 6.58 -9.40 4.68
CA ARG A 116 7.89 -10.07 4.66
C ARG A 116 8.44 -10.44 3.29
N ASN A 117 7.64 -10.38 2.22
CA ASN A 117 8.12 -10.71 0.88
C ASN A 117 9.06 -9.61 0.37
N ALA A 118 9.92 -9.94 -0.59
CA ALA A 118 10.94 -9.02 -1.09
C ALA A 118 10.32 -7.71 -1.59
N TYR A 119 9.31 -7.77 -2.45
CA TYR A 119 8.72 -6.58 -3.06
C TYR A 119 8.23 -5.52 -2.04
N PRO A 120 7.32 -5.82 -1.09
CA PRO A 120 6.84 -4.80 -0.16
C PRO A 120 7.93 -4.26 0.76
N VAL A 121 8.87 -5.10 1.18
CA VAL A 121 10.00 -4.69 2.03
C VAL A 121 10.97 -3.80 1.27
N GLU A 122 11.39 -4.21 0.08
CA GLU A 122 12.33 -3.45 -0.75
C GLU A 122 11.71 -2.12 -1.23
N LEU A 123 10.40 -2.10 -1.54
CA LEU A 123 9.73 -0.84 -1.90
C LEU A 123 9.71 0.14 -0.73
N ALA A 124 9.49 -0.35 0.50
CA ALA A 124 9.56 0.49 1.69
C ALA A 124 10.97 1.04 1.94
N LEU A 125 11.99 0.21 1.74
CA LEU A 125 13.38 0.63 1.86
C LEU A 125 13.74 1.65 0.77
N TYR A 126 13.42 1.35 -0.49
CA TYR A 126 13.63 2.26 -1.61
C TYR A 126 13.01 3.64 -1.34
N ALA A 127 11.74 3.67 -0.95
CA ALA A 127 11.03 4.91 -0.66
C ALA A 127 11.74 5.72 0.44
N LYS A 128 12.12 5.07 1.54
CA LYS A 128 12.84 5.72 2.65
C LYS A 128 14.22 6.25 2.23
N GLU A 129 14.98 5.49 1.48
CA GLU A 129 16.30 5.88 0.98
C GLU A 129 16.23 7.09 0.04
N HIS A 130 15.11 7.25 -0.67
CA HIS A 130 14.87 8.40 -1.57
C HIS A 130 14.08 9.55 -0.92
N GLY A 131 13.93 9.56 0.41
CA GLY A 131 13.31 10.66 1.16
C GLY A 131 11.80 10.66 1.21
N ALA A 132 11.14 9.64 0.63
CA ALA A 132 9.69 9.49 0.73
C ALA A 132 9.25 8.98 2.12
N LYS A 133 8.02 9.28 2.50
CA LYS A 133 7.38 8.77 3.71
C LYS A 133 6.65 7.46 3.42
N VAL A 134 6.73 6.50 4.34
CA VAL A 134 6.10 5.19 4.16
C VAL A 134 4.98 4.99 5.17
N ILE A 135 3.82 4.56 4.66
CA ILE A 135 2.68 4.08 5.44
C ILE A 135 2.54 2.58 5.15
N ALA A 136 2.51 1.75 6.18
CA ALA A 136 2.33 0.31 6.02
C ALA A 136 0.99 -0.15 6.58
N ILE A 137 0.30 -1.01 5.81
CA ILE A 137 -0.87 -1.79 6.26
C ILE A 137 -0.45 -3.26 6.24
N THR A 138 -0.39 -3.89 7.44
CA THR A 138 0.04 -5.29 7.60
C THR A 138 -0.93 -6.08 8.47
#